data_ca3c0daa920640cb6951a5657fd20cfa
#
_entry.id   ca3c0daa920640cb6951a5657fd20cfa
#
_cell.length_a   1.000
_cell.length_b   1.000
_cell.length_c   1.000
_cell.angle_alpha   90.00
_cell.angle_beta   90.00
_cell.angle_gamma   90.00
#
_symmetry.space_group_name_H-M   'P 1'
#
loop_
_entity.id
_entity.type
_entity.pdbx_description
1 polymer ?
#
loop_
_entity_poly.entity_id
_entity_poly.type
_entity_poly.pdbx_seq_one_letter_code
_entity_poly.pdbx_strand_id
1 'polypeptide(L)'
;MTEAERDPQDLLPLPPAQLHILLALADGDKHGYAVMSEVERMTDGEVSMGPGTLYGAIKRMLNAGLIEESDNRPDPEMDDERRRYYRTSGFGARVLTAELARLEQLVRAAEAKKVAARLQPGWEGV
;
A
#
# COMPACT_ATOMS: atom_id res chain seq x y z
N MET A 1 3.08 -23.79 -7.70
CA MET A 1 3.15 -22.56 -8.52
C MET A 1 4.28 -21.68 -8.00
N THR A 2 5.18 -21.28 -8.85
CA THR A 2 6.26 -20.38 -8.48
C THR A 2 5.75 -18.95 -8.42
N GLU A 3 6.51 -18.07 -7.76
CA GLU A 3 6.16 -16.64 -7.69
C GLU A 3 6.01 -16.04 -9.09
N ALA A 4 6.89 -16.43 -10.03
CA ALA A 4 6.83 -15.91 -11.40
C ALA A 4 5.57 -16.32 -12.15
N GLU A 5 4.92 -17.40 -11.73
CA GLU A 5 3.70 -17.91 -12.37
C GLU A 5 2.42 -17.34 -11.76
N ARG A 6 2.52 -16.66 -10.63
CA ARG A 6 1.34 -16.09 -9.98
C ARG A 6 0.88 -14.85 -10.75
N ASP A 7 -0.43 -14.77 -10.92
CA ASP A 7 -1.04 -13.62 -11.58
C ASP A 7 -1.37 -12.53 -10.55
N PRO A 8 -0.75 -11.36 -10.67
CA PRO A 8 -1.07 -10.25 -9.76
C PRO A 8 -2.55 -9.90 -9.71
N GLN A 9 -3.28 -10.12 -10.81
CA GLN A 9 -4.72 -9.82 -10.87
C GLN A 9 -5.54 -10.63 -9.87
N ASP A 10 -5.05 -11.80 -9.47
CA ASP A 10 -5.76 -12.67 -8.54
C ASP A 10 -5.89 -12.06 -7.14
N LEU A 11 -5.04 -11.08 -6.82
CA LEU A 11 -5.06 -10.43 -5.52
C LEU A 11 -5.80 -9.09 -5.52
N LEU A 12 -6.37 -8.70 -6.65
CA LEU A 12 -7.05 -7.41 -6.77
C LEU A 12 -8.56 -7.57 -6.58
N PRO A 13 -9.22 -6.58 -5.98
CA PRO A 13 -8.63 -5.37 -5.42
C PRO A 13 -7.90 -5.66 -4.10
N LEU A 14 -6.84 -4.93 -3.87
CA LEU A 14 -6.13 -5.05 -2.59
C LEU A 14 -6.98 -4.49 -1.45
N PRO A 15 -6.96 -5.13 -0.27
CA PRO A 15 -7.51 -4.49 0.92
C PRO A 15 -6.83 -3.15 1.16
N PRO A 16 -7.56 -2.13 1.61
CA PRO A 16 -6.98 -0.78 1.76
C PRO A 16 -5.70 -0.72 2.58
N ALA A 17 -5.65 -1.45 3.70
CA ALA A 17 -4.43 -1.45 4.54
C ALA A 17 -3.22 -1.96 3.77
N GLN A 18 -3.41 -3.02 2.96
CA GLN A 18 -2.32 -3.59 2.17
C GLN A 18 -1.85 -2.64 1.07
N LEU A 19 -2.78 -1.96 0.40
CA LEU A 19 -2.44 -0.95 -0.60
C LEU A 19 -1.61 0.17 0.04
N HIS A 20 -2.03 0.68 1.18
CA HIS A 20 -1.31 1.75 1.86
C HIS A 20 0.10 1.30 2.30
N ILE A 21 0.23 0.08 2.79
CA ILE A 21 1.54 -0.44 3.20
C ILE A 21 2.47 -0.60 2.01
N LEU A 22 1.97 -1.15 0.89
CA LEU A 22 2.79 -1.28 -0.32
C LEU A 22 3.24 0.09 -0.83
N LEU A 23 2.35 1.08 -0.82
CA LEU A 23 2.71 2.44 -1.21
C LEU A 23 3.77 3.03 -0.27
N ALA A 24 3.63 2.81 1.03
CA ALA A 24 4.60 3.31 2.00
C ALA A 24 5.98 2.70 1.80
N LEU A 25 6.05 1.45 1.33
CA LEU A 25 7.32 0.75 1.10
C LEU A 25 7.88 0.97 -0.31
N ALA A 26 7.15 1.66 -1.18
CA ALA A 26 7.54 1.79 -2.58
C ALA A 26 8.86 2.54 -2.78
N ASP A 27 9.21 3.42 -1.86
CA ASP A 27 10.42 4.24 -1.96
C ASP A 27 11.58 3.73 -1.08
N GLY A 28 11.43 2.60 -0.43
CA GLY A 28 12.51 2.04 0.35
C GLY A 28 12.05 1.17 1.51
N ASP A 29 13.01 0.47 2.07
CA ASP A 29 12.79 -0.43 3.20
C ASP A 29 12.46 0.37 4.46
N LYS A 30 11.53 -0.12 5.27
CA LYS A 30 11.08 0.58 6.48
C LYS A 30 10.71 -0.44 7.56
N HIS A 31 10.91 -0.05 8.81
CA HIS A 31 10.35 -0.78 9.95
C HIS A 31 8.88 -0.38 10.14
N GLY A 32 8.17 -1.14 10.97
CA GLY A 32 6.72 -0.95 11.13
C GLY A 32 6.31 0.46 11.53
N TYR A 33 7.03 1.06 12.47
CA TYR A 33 6.73 2.43 12.90
C TYR A 33 6.86 3.43 11.76
N ALA A 34 7.90 3.27 10.94
CA ALA A 34 8.09 4.16 9.79
C ALA A 34 6.99 3.96 8.74
N VAL A 35 6.50 2.72 8.58
CA VAL A 35 5.36 2.45 7.70
C VAL A 35 4.12 3.19 8.19
N MET A 36 3.82 3.10 9.50
CA MET A 36 2.67 3.82 10.07
C MET A 36 2.75 5.32 9.84
N SER A 37 3.93 5.90 10.10
CA SER A 37 4.14 7.34 9.90
C SER A 37 4.01 7.74 8.46
N GLU A 38 4.53 6.93 7.54
CA GLU A 38 4.44 7.23 6.11
C GLU A 38 3.01 7.17 5.60
N VAL A 39 2.24 6.16 6.03
CA VAL A 39 0.82 6.06 5.65
C VAL A 39 0.05 7.30 6.12
N GLU A 40 0.28 7.72 7.35
CA GLU A 40 -0.37 8.90 7.89
C GLU A 40 0.03 10.15 7.11
N ARG A 41 1.32 10.31 6.81
CA ARG A 41 1.84 11.45 6.06
C ARG A 41 1.26 11.51 4.63
N MET A 42 1.29 10.40 3.90
CA MET A 42 0.86 10.41 2.50
C MET A 42 -0.65 10.52 2.32
N THR A 43 -1.40 10.33 3.40
CA THR A 43 -2.86 10.48 3.38
C THR A 43 -3.33 11.71 4.15
N ASP A 44 -2.42 12.59 4.53
CA ASP A 44 -2.73 13.81 5.32
C ASP A 44 -3.55 13.48 6.58
N GLY A 45 -3.21 12.39 7.24
CA GLY A 45 -3.86 11.96 8.47
C GLY A 45 -5.20 11.25 8.28
N GLU A 46 -5.67 11.11 7.03
CA GLU A 46 -6.95 10.44 6.74
C GLU A 46 -6.91 8.96 7.11
N VAL A 47 -5.74 8.33 6.97
CA VAL A 47 -5.55 6.94 7.33
C VAL A 47 -4.51 6.86 8.43
N SER A 48 -4.92 6.34 9.58
CA SER A 48 -4.04 6.13 10.72
C SER A 48 -4.23 4.68 11.16
N MET A 49 -3.16 3.90 11.09
CA MET A 49 -3.19 2.50 11.49
C MET A 49 -2.64 2.34 12.89
N GLY A 50 -3.38 1.64 13.74
CA GLY A 50 -2.82 1.20 15.00
C GLY A 50 -1.89 0.00 14.79
N PRO A 51 -1.07 -0.33 15.83
CA PRO A 51 -0.13 -1.46 15.72
C PRO A 51 -0.81 -2.78 15.36
N GLY A 52 -1.97 -3.06 15.94
CA GLY A 52 -2.70 -4.31 15.66
C GLY A 52 -3.08 -4.44 14.19
N THR A 53 -3.64 -3.37 13.63
CA THR A 53 -4.02 -3.35 12.22
C THR A 53 -2.79 -3.48 11.33
N LEU A 54 -1.73 -2.73 11.64
CA LEU A 54 -0.50 -2.76 10.85
C LEU A 54 0.12 -4.16 10.85
N TYR A 55 0.40 -4.71 12.04
CA TYR A 55 1.12 -5.98 12.11
C TYR A 55 0.27 -7.17 11.66
N GLY A 56 -1.05 -7.08 11.81
CA GLY A 56 -1.95 -8.06 11.21
C GLY A 56 -1.89 -8.06 9.69
N ALA A 57 -1.88 -6.87 9.09
CA ALA A 57 -1.74 -6.74 7.64
C ALA A 57 -0.36 -7.22 7.18
N ILE A 58 0.70 -6.82 7.88
CA ILE A 58 2.07 -7.26 7.55
C ILE A 58 2.16 -8.79 7.54
N LYS A 59 1.60 -9.44 8.55
CA LYS A 59 1.62 -10.90 8.61
C LYS A 59 0.94 -11.52 7.40
N ARG A 60 -0.23 -11.02 7.02
CA ARG A 60 -0.94 -11.50 5.84
C ARG A 60 -0.16 -11.25 4.56
N MET A 61 0.49 -10.09 4.47
CA MET A 61 1.28 -9.73 3.29
C MET A 61 2.56 -10.57 3.17
N LEU A 62 3.20 -10.89 4.29
CA LEU A 62 4.33 -11.82 4.30
C LEU A 62 3.90 -13.19 3.82
N ASN A 63 2.76 -13.69 4.33
CA ASN A 63 2.24 -14.98 3.94
C ASN A 63 1.84 -15.03 2.46
N ALA A 64 1.37 -13.91 1.93
CA ALA A 64 0.98 -13.81 0.52
C ALA A 64 2.17 -13.55 -0.40
N GLY A 65 3.35 -13.31 0.14
CA GLY A 65 4.54 -13.03 -0.67
C GLY A 65 4.59 -11.63 -1.26
N LEU A 66 3.80 -10.69 -0.71
CA LEU A 66 3.78 -9.30 -1.19
C LEU A 66 4.95 -8.49 -0.67
N ILE A 67 5.40 -8.81 0.53
CA ILE A 67 6.54 -8.18 1.18
C ILE A 67 7.42 -9.25 1.78
N GLU A 68 8.62 -8.88 2.15
CA GLU A 68 9.57 -9.77 2.79
C GLU A 68 10.36 -9.00 3.83
N GLU A 69 10.96 -9.70 4.80
CA GLU A 69 11.83 -9.06 5.76
C GLU A 69 13.12 -8.64 5.08
N SER A 70 13.63 -7.49 5.47
CA SER A 70 14.85 -6.92 4.91
C SER A 70 15.92 -6.80 5.99
N ASP A 71 17.17 -7.08 5.60
CA ASP A 71 18.32 -6.84 6.46
C ASP A 71 18.85 -5.41 6.33
N ASN A 72 18.34 -4.66 5.35
CA ASN A 72 18.72 -3.27 5.15
C ASN A 72 18.13 -2.40 6.25
N ARG A 73 18.96 -1.60 6.89
CA ARG A 73 18.56 -0.71 7.99
C ARG A 73 18.91 0.72 7.62
N PRO A 74 18.04 1.38 6.84
CA PRO A 74 18.34 2.71 6.31
C PRO A 74 18.32 3.85 7.32
N ASP A 75 17.80 3.60 8.53
CA ASP A 75 17.72 4.62 9.57
C ASP A 75 18.52 4.18 10.79
N PRO A 76 19.85 4.43 10.81
CA PRO A 76 20.70 3.98 11.91
C PRO A 76 20.39 4.67 13.24
N GLU A 77 19.82 5.87 13.23
CA GLU A 77 19.44 6.56 14.47
C GLU A 77 18.24 5.92 15.13
N MET A 78 17.37 5.32 14.33
CA MET A 78 16.19 4.61 14.80
C MET A 78 16.42 3.11 14.86
N ASP A 79 17.65 2.67 14.59
CA ASP A 79 17.96 1.25 14.51
C ASP A 79 17.93 0.61 15.90
N ASP A 80 17.10 -0.41 16.02
CA ASP A 80 17.01 -1.28 17.17
C ASP A 80 17.07 -2.70 16.61
N GLU A 81 18.01 -3.49 17.09
CA GLU A 81 18.19 -4.87 16.60
C GLU A 81 16.92 -5.70 16.67
N ARG A 82 16.00 -5.33 17.55
CA ARG A 82 14.72 -6.03 17.70
C ARG A 82 13.69 -5.58 16.67
N ARG A 83 13.93 -4.46 15.97
CA ARG A 83 13.02 -3.97 14.95
C ARG A 83 13.20 -4.76 13.67
N ARG A 84 12.08 -5.12 13.09
CA ARG A 84 12.07 -5.79 11.80
C ARG A 84 11.82 -4.77 10.70
N TYR A 85 12.62 -4.85 9.65
CA TYR A 85 12.47 -4.03 8.47
C TYR A 85 11.82 -4.85 7.38
N TYR A 86 11.07 -4.20 6.53
CA TYR A 86 10.31 -4.83 5.46
C TYR A 86 10.58 -4.14 4.15
N ARG A 87 10.42 -4.90 3.08
CA ARG A 87 10.50 -4.36 1.72
C ARG A 87 9.49 -5.06 0.84
N THR A 88 9.10 -4.39 -0.26
CA THR A 88 8.22 -4.98 -1.25
C THR A 88 8.97 -6.07 -2.01
N SER A 89 8.36 -7.24 -2.16
CA SER A 89 8.92 -8.30 -2.99
C SER A 89 8.72 -7.98 -4.48
N GLY A 90 9.38 -8.73 -5.35
CA GLY A 90 9.15 -8.60 -6.79
C GLY A 90 7.68 -8.82 -7.15
N PHE A 91 7.06 -9.82 -6.55
CA PHE A 91 5.64 -10.09 -6.77
C PHE A 91 4.78 -8.95 -6.23
N GLY A 92 5.10 -8.44 -5.03
CA GLY A 92 4.38 -7.30 -4.45
C GLY A 92 4.44 -6.06 -5.33
N ALA A 93 5.58 -5.81 -5.95
CA ALA A 93 5.72 -4.68 -6.87
C ALA A 93 4.81 -4.85 -8.09
N ARG A 94 4.70 -6.07 -8.62
CA ARG A 94 3.80 -6.33 -9.75
C ARG A 94 2.33 -6.20 -9.34
N VAL A 95 1.97 -6.65 -8.15
CA VAL A 95 0.60 -6.49 -7.62
C VAL A 95 0.27 -5.01 -7.44
N LEU A 96 1.17 -4.25 -6.86
CA LEU A 96 0.96 -2.81 -6.67
C LEU A 96 0.79 -2.10 -8.02
N THR A 97 1.64 -2.41 -8.98
CA THR A 97 1.55 -1.83 -10.32
C THR A 97 0.20 -2.15 -10.97
N ALA A 98 -0.25 -3.39 -10.86
CA ALA A 98 -1.55 -3.80 -11.41
C ALA A 98 -2.70 -3.08 -10.72
N GLU A 99 -2.63 -2.93 -9.40
CA GLU A 99 -3.67 -2.23 -8.64
C GLU A 99 -3.73 -0.75 -9.01
N LEU A 100 -2.58 -0.10 -9.12
CA LEU A 100 -2.55 1.32 -9.50
C LEU A 100 -3.08 1.52 -10.92
N ALA A 101 -2.78 0.61 -11.84
CA ALA A 101 -3.34 0.67 -13.20
C ALA A 101 -4.86 0.52 -13.18
N ARG A 102 -5.38 -0.38 -12.35
CA ARG A 102 -6.83 -0.57 -12.19
C ARG A 102 -7.49 0.70 -11.64
N LEU A 103 -6.87 1.29 -10.62
CA LEU A 103 -7.40 2.52 -10.01
C LEU A 103 -7.33 3.70 -10.97
N GLU A 104 -6.24 3.82 -11.73
CA GLU A 104 -6.12 4.87 -12.75
C GLU A 104 -7.20 4.73 -13.82
N GLN A 105 -7.50 3.52 -14.24
CA GLN A 105 -8.56 3.28 -15.21
C GLN A 105 -9.92 3.74 -14.68
N LEU A 106 -10.19 3.51 -13.40
CA LEU A 106 -11.42 3.99 -12.78
C LEU A 106 -11.47 5.50 -12.72
N VAL A 107 -10.35 6.16 -12.41
CA VAL A 107 -10.27 7.62 -12.40
C VAL A 107 -10.55 8.16 -13.81
N ARG A 108 -9.97 7.56 -14.83
CA ARG A 108 -10.19 7.96 -16.22
C ARG A 108 -11.65 7.77 -16.64
N ALA A 109 -12.27 6.68 -16.23
CA ALA A 109 -13.67 6.44 -16.51
C ALA A 109 -14.54 7.52 -15.86
N ALA A 110 -14.21 7.91 -14.63
CA ALA A 110 -14.92 8.98 -13.93
C ALA A 110 -14.72 10.32 -14.63
N GLU A 111 -13.51 10.61 -15.08
CA GLU A 111 -13.22 11.83 -15.84
C GLU A 111 -14.00 11.90 -17.14
N ALA A 112 -14.06 10.76 -17.87
CA ALA A 112 -14.82 10.68 -19.12
C ALA A 112 -16.31 10.93 -18.90
N LYS A 113 -16.83 10.51 -17.75
CA LYS A 113 -18.22 10.76 -17.37
C LYS A 113 -18.43 12.10 -16.71
N LYS A 114 -17.35 12.85 -16.48
CA LYS A 114 -17.38 14.17 -15.84
C LYS A 114 -18.04 14.11 -14.46
N VAL A 115 -17.68 13.10 -13.70
CA VAL A 115 -18.32 12.83 -12.40
C VAL A 115 -18.22 14.04 -11.47
N ALA A 116 -17.03 14.63 -11.35
CA ALA A 116 -16.85 15.79 -10.48
C ALA A 116 -17.73 16.96 -10.90
N ALA A 117 -17.78 17.24 -12.21
CA ALA A 117 -18.59 18.33 -12.72
C ALA A 117 -20.09 18.07 -12.58
N ARG A 118 -20.49 16.79 -12.71
CA ARG A 118 -21.91 16.41 -12.60
C ARG A 118 -22.40 16.35 -11.18
N LEU A 119 -21.56 15.85 -10.26
CA LEU A 119 -21.99 15.64 -8.88
C LEU A 119 -21.75 16.83 -7.98
N GLN A 120 -20.66 17.57 -8.21
CA GLN A 120 -20.28 18.67 -7.35
C GLN A 120 -21.35 19.75 -7.21
N PRO A 121 -21.95 20.24 -8.30
CA PRO A 121 -23.03 21.24 -8.17
C PRO A 121 -24.25 20.71 -7.44
N GLY A 122 -24.59 19.45 -7.64
CA GLY A 122 -25.74 18.85 -7.00
C GLY A 122 -25.54 18.60 -5.52
N TRP A 123 -24.41 18.04 -5.16
CA TRP A 123 -24.16 17.67 -3.78
C TRP A 123 -23.73 18.85 -2.92
N GLU A 124 -23.11 19.87 -3.50
CA GLU A 124 -22.79 21.09 -2.78
C GLU A 124 -24.02 21.90 -2.46
N GLY A 125 -25.01 21.82 -3.30
CA GLY A 125 -26.26 22.53 -3.12
C GLY A 125 -27.29 21.79 -2.26
N VAL A 126 -26.95 20.60 -1.86
CA VAL A 126 -27.86 19.72 -1.13
C VAL A 126 -27.72 19.89 0.36
#